data_e67670392394daee464f504aeb7cc1c7
#
_entry.id   e67670392394daee464f504aeb7cc1c7
#
_cell.length_a   1.000
_cell.length_b   1.000
_cell.length_c   1.000
_cell.angle_alpha   90.00
_cell.angle_beta   90.00
_cell.angle_gamma   90.00
#
_symmetry.space_group_name_H-M   'P 1'
#
loop_
_entity.id
_entity.type
_entity.pdbx_description
1 polymer ?
#
loop_
_entity_poly.entity_id
_entity_poly.type
_entity_poly.pdbx_seq_one_letter_code
_entity_poly.pdbx_strand_id
1 'polypeptide(L)'
;IDDLPRLKSDGSSGILENEGQIEERIAQLKNFSEEVKKEINPFVIQALFRAYAFLTSSYTLAPAHFQQLKTNKYGKANQIIPRQLAIPFTIVARKLDVYPWLDYHYAYSLGNYVKKDKSKGMDWENLDMAVKFSGMPDERGFIMLHVDINQYSPNLIKGVFETLEIIESNRFEDTKISKKIAISYNAMKNINSRRKLMWEASRWKNYNDFRVFIMGIKGNNEIFNEGVYFQGVDKVPHQYRGQTGAQDNIIPTMDIFSGVINFYPTNKLTKYLVDLR
;
A
#
# COMPACT_ATOMS: atom_id res chain seq x y z
N ILE A 1 -7.99 -16.28 -0.79
CA ILE A 1 -6.85 -15.35 -0.95
C ILE A 1 -5.69 -16.04 -1.66
N ASP A 2 -5.36 -17.27 -1.32
CA ASP A 2 -4.22 -18.00 -1.91
C ASP A 2 -4.41 -18.27 -3.41
N ASP A 3 -5.64 -18.40 -3.86
CA ASP A 3 -5.99 -18.54 -5.27
C ASP A 3 -6.13 -17.21 -6.04
N LEU A 4 -5.99 -16.06 -5.36
CA LEU A 4 -6.24 -14.75 -5.95
C LEU A 4 -5.29 -14.39 -7.09
N PRO A 5 -3.93 -14.56 -6.96
CA PRO A 5 -3.00 -14.02 -7.94
C PRO A 5 -3.20 -14.60 -9.34
N ARG A 6 -2.71 -13.90 -10.36
CA ARG A 6 -2.68 -14.45 -11.73
C ARG A 6 -1.89 -15.73 -11.81
N LEU A 7 -0.70 -15.75 -11.21
CA LEU A 7 0.17 -16.91 -11.10
C LEU A 7 0.35 -17.30 -9.63
N LYS A 8 -0.05 -18.51 -9.28
CA LYS A 8 0.14 -19.04 -7.93
C LYS A 8 1.58 -19.53 -7.71
N SER A 9 1.95 -19.74 -6.45
CA SER A 9 3.30 -20.14 -6.07
C SER A 9 3.70 -21.52 -6.59
N ASP A 10 2.72 -22.37 -6.91
CA ASP A 10 2.92 -23.71 -7.52
C ASP A 10 2.99 -23.66 -9.06
N GLY A 11 2.94 -22.47 -9.65
CA GLY A 11 2.97 -22.27 -11.10
C GLY A 11 1.62 -22.43 -11.79
N SER A 12 0.54 -22.73 -11.08
CA SER A 12 -0.80 -22.83 -11.66
C SER A 12 -1.46 -21.45 -11.77
N SER A 13 -2.46 -21.36 -12.66
CA SER A 13 -3.27 -20.15 -12.83
C SER A 13 -4.16 -19.89 -11.60
N GLY A 14 -4.22 -18.65 -11.17
CA GLY A 14 -5.15 -18.22 -10.13
C GLY A 14 -6.34 -17.44 -10.70
N ILE A 15 -7.14 -16.85 -9.80
CA ILE A 15 -8.42 -16.19 -10.14
C ILE A 15 -8.22 -15.01 -11.08
N LEU A 16 -7.17 -14.21 -10.89
CA LEU A 16 -6.92 -13.01 -11.70
C LEU A 16 -6.30 -13.30 -13.08
N GLU A 17 -6.08 -14.57 -13.44
CA GLU A 17 -5.64 -14.93 -14.79
C GLU A 17 -6.77 -14.89 -15.81
N ASN A 18 -8.01 -15.14 -15.39
CA ASN A 18 -9.15 -15.23 -16.30
C ASN A 18 -10.19 -14.14 -16.01
N GLU A 19 -10.64 -13.50 -17.07
CA GLU A 19 -11.70 -12.49 -17.03
C GLU A 19 -13.01 -13.05 -16.45
N GLY A 20 -13.66 -12.30 -15.57
CA GLY A 20 -14.93 -12.68 -14.93
C GLY A 20 -14.80 -13.60 -13.71
N GLN A 21 -13.68 -14.28 -13.52
CA GLN A 21 -13.53 -15.24 -12.41
C GLN A 21 -13.63 -14.59 -11.03
N ILE A 22 -13.06 -13.39 -10.86
CA ILE A 22 -13.14 -12.73 -9.56
C ILE A 22 -14.58 -12.33 -9.21
N GLU A 23 -15.35 -11.89 -10.19
CA GLU A 23 -16.76 -11.53 -10.02
C GLU A 23 -17.59 -12.76 -9.62
N GLU A 24 -17.39 -13.90 -10.27
CA GLU A 24 -18.06 -15.15 -9.95
C GLU A 24 -17.73 -15.65 -8.54
N ARG A 25 -16.46 -15.58 -8.14
CA ARG A 25 -16.02 -15.98 -6.81
C ARG A 25 -16.56 -15.06 -5.72
N ILE A 26 -16.59 -13.76 -5.98
CA ILE A 26 -17.15 -12.79 -5.03
C ILE A 26 -18.67 -12.94 -4.92
N ALA A 27 -19.38 -13.26 -6.00
CA ALA A 27 -20.81 -13.53 -5.93
C ALA A 27 -21.18 -14.71 -5.00
N GLN A 28 -20.29 -15.69 -4.89
CA GLN A 28 -20.45 -16.88 -4.03
C GLN A 28 -19.90 -16.67 -2.61
N LEU A 29 -19.21 -15.56 -2.34
CA LEU A 29 -18.60 -15.30 -1.05
C LEU A 29 -19.65 -15.08 0.04
N LYS A 30 -19.55 -15.80 1.16
CA LYS A 30 -20.37 -15.56 2.34
C LYS A 30 -20.10 -14.16 2.90
N ASN A 31 -21.14 -13.51 3.40
CA ASN A 31 -20.99 -12.26 4.14
C ASN A 31 -20.57 -12.57 5.61
N PHE A 32 -19.33 -12.20 5.94
CA PHE A 32 -18.73 -12.42 7.26
C PHE A 32 -18.87 -11.22 8.21
N SER A 33 -19.84 -10.34 7.99
CA SER A 33 -19.98 -9.11 8.78
C SER A 33 -20.15 -9.36 10.28
N GLU A 34 -20.89 -10.40 10.66
CA GLU A 34 -21.13 -10.69 12.07
C GLU A 34 -19.90 -11.30 12.75
N GLU A 35 -19.13 -12.12 12.04
CA GLU A 35 -17.87 -12.67 12.52
C GLU A 35 -16.83 -11.54 12.71
N VAL A 36 -16.70 -10.67 11.73
CA VAL A 36 -15.77 -9.53 11.75
C VAL A 36 -16.11 -8.51 12.84
N LYS A 37 -17.40 -8.28 13.13
CA LYS A 37 -17.82 -7.41 14.26
C LYS A 37 -17.28 -7.89 15.59
N LYS A 38 -17.26 -9.22 15.80
CA LYS A 38 -16.85 -9.86 17.07
C LYS A 38 -15.34 -9.98 17.21
N GLU A 39 -14.59 -9.89 16.12
CA GLU A 39 -13.13 -10.03 16.16
C GLU A 39 -12.48 -8.85 16.91
N ILE A 40 -11.63 -9.16 17.87
CA ILE A 40 -10.92 -8.17 18.71
C ILE A 40 -9.40 -8.29 18.63
N ASN A 41 -8.87 -9.37 18.06
CA ASN A 41 -7.44 -9.55 17.93
C ASN A 41 -6.87 -8.61 16.86
N PRO A 42 -5.97 -7.68 17.21
CA PRO A 42 -5.47 -6.69 16.27
C PRO A 42 -4.71 -7.30 15.09
N PHE A 43 -4.03 -8.42 15.27
CA PHE A 43 -3.31 -9.10 14.18
C PHE A 43 -4.28 -9.75 13.20
N VAL A 44 -5.38 -10.34 13.69
CA VAL A 44 -6.43 -10.88 12.84
C VAL A 44 -7.15 -9.76 12.09
N ILE A 45 -7.44 -8.63 12.76
CA ILE A 45 -8.07 -7.46 12.14
C ILE A 45 -7.19 -6.92 11.00
N GLN A 46 -5.87 -6.81 11.20
CA GLN A 46 -4.94 -6.38 10.14
C GLN A 46 -4.89 -7.38 8.98
N ALA A 47 -4.87 -8.69 9.27
CA ALA A 47 -4.89 -9.72 8.23
C ALA A 47 -6.21 -9.70 7.42
N LEU A 48 -7.35 -9.48 8.08
CA LEU A 48 -8.65 -9.31 7.43
C LEU A 48 -8.69 -8.04 6.58
N PHE A 49 -8.16 -6.92 7.09
CA PHE A 49 -8.06 -5.69 6.32
C PHE A 49 -7.30 -5.92 5.01
N ARG A 50 -6.11 -6.53 5.08
CA ARG A 50 -5.32 -6.88 3.91
C ARG A 50 -6.11 -7.76 2.94
N ALA A 51 -6.75 -8.82 3.44
CA ALA A 51 -7.52 -9.73 2.61
C ALA A 51 -8.67 -9.02 1.88
N TYR A 52 -9.48 -8.24 2.60
CA TYR A 52 -10.58 -7.48 2.00
C TYR A 52 -10.11 -6.39 1.06
N ALA A 53 -8.99 -5.72 1.36
CA ALA A 53 -8.41 -4.71 0.50
C ALA A 53 -8.00 -5.28 -0.87
N PHE A 54 -7.32 -6.43 -0.86
CA PHE A 54 -6.94 -7.14 -2.09
C PHE A 54 -8.16 -7.64 -2.86
N LEU A 55 -9.13 -8.27 -2.21
CA LEU A 55 -10.35 -8.76 -2.86
C LEU A 55 -11.16 -7.61 -3.47
N THR A 56 -11.32 -6.52 -2.72
CA THR A 56 -12.07 -5.34 -3.18
C THR A 56 -11.37 -4.67 -4.36
N SER A 57 -10.08 -4.48 -4.29
CA SER A 57 -9.30 -3.89 -5.39
C SER A 57 -9.33 -4.78 -6.63
N SER A 58 -9.16 -6.10 -6.47
CA SER A 58 -9.23 -7.07 -7.56
C SER A 58 -10.60 -7.06 -8.23
N TYR A 59 -11.69 -7.19 -7.45
CA TYR A 59 -13.06 -7.14 -7.96
C TYR A 59 -13.34 -5.85 -8.72
N THR A 60 -12.91 -4.73 -8.15
CA THR A 60 -13.21 -3.41 -8.72
C THR A 60 -12.45 -3.17 -10.02
N LEU A 61 -11.18 -3.55 -10.08
CA LEU A 61 -10.27 -3.15 -11.16
C LEU A 61 -10.01 -4.23 -12.21
N ALA A 62 -10.45 -5.47 -12.00
CA ALA A 62 -10.28 -6.55 -12.98
C ALA A 62 -10.86 -6.21 -14.36
N PRO A 63 -12.08 -5.63 -14.50
CA PRO A 63 -12.60 -5.28 -15.83
C PRO A 63 -11.72 -4.28 -16.57
N ALA A 64 -11.19 -3.27 -15.86
CA ALA A 64 -10.27 -2.28 -16.43
C ALA A 64 -8.95 -2.91 -16.85
N HIS A 65 -8.44 -3.87 -16.08
CA HIS A 65 -7.23 -4.64 -16.40
C HIS A 65 -7.40 -5.47 -17.65
N PHE A 66 -8.47 -6.27 -17.76
CA PHE A 66 -8.71 -7.12 -18.93
C PHE A 66 -8.94 -6.32 -20.20
N GLN A 67 -9.61 -5.18 -20.10
CA GLN A 67 -9.74 -4.30 -21.25
C GLN A 67 -8.40 -3.71 -21.68
N GLN A 68 -7.54 -3.31 -20.73
CA GLN A 68 -6.20 -2.82 -21.02
C GLN A 68 -5.34 -3.89 -21.73
N LEU A 69 -5.43 -5.15 -21.33
CA LEU A 69 -4.74 -6.25 -22.02
C LEU A 69 -5.21 -6.42 -23.49
N LYS A 70 -6.50 -6.22 -23.76
CA LYS A 70 -7.09 -6.36 -25.10
C LYS A 70 -6.85 -5.16 -26.01
N THR A 71 -6.88 -3.95 -25.46
CA THR A 71 -6.96 -2.70 -26.22
C THR A 71 -5.85 -1.73 -25.98
N ASN A 72 -4.94 -2.04 -25.05
CA ASN A 72 -3.89 -1.14 -24.53
C ASN A 72 -4.44 0.16 -23.90
N LYS A 73 -5.72 0.15 -23.49
CA LYS A 73 -6.37 1.25 -22.77
C LYS A 73 -7.20 0.69 -21.61
N TYR A 74 -7.17 1.37 -20.46
CA TYR A 74 -8.00 0.97 -19.34
C TYR A 74 -9.49 1.11 -19.66
N GLY A 75 -10.28 0.13 -19.26
CA GLY A 75 -11.74 0.15 -19.28
C GLY A 75 -12.34 0.75 -18.02
N LYS A 76 -13.67 0.65 -17.92
CA LYS A 76 -14.39 1.01 -16.69
C LYS A 76 -14.18 -0.06 -15.63
N ALA A 77 -13.99 0.39 -14.39
CA ALA A 77 -13.99 -0.46 -13.21
C ALA A 77 -15.43 -0.82 -12.79
N ASN A 78 -15.60 -1.85 -11.95
CA ASN A 78 -16.87 -2.07 -11.26
C ASN A 78 -17.13 -0.91 -10.29
N GLN A 79 -18.27 -0.22 -10.49
CA GLN A 79 -18.63 0.98 -9.72
C GLN A 79 -19.33 0.64 -8.38
N ILE A 80 -19.76 -0.61 -8.18
CA ILE A 80 -20.50 -1.05 -7.01
C ILE A 80 -19.75 -2.22 -6.37
N ILE A 81 -19.29 -2.04 -5.13
CA ILE A 81 -18.69 -3.09 -4.32
C ILE A 81 -19.83 -3.86 -3.64
N PRO A 82 -19.97 -5.19 -3.85
CA PRO A 82 -21.09 -5.96 -3.34
C PRO A 82 -21.04 -6.12 -1.82
N ARG A 83 -22.21 -6.35 -1.21
CA ARG A 83 -22.40 -6.36 0.26
C ARG A 83 -21.44 -7.26 1.01
N GLN A 84 -21.11 -8.44 0.46
CA GLN A 84 -20.21 -9.43 1.09
C GLN A 84 -18.75 -8.96 1.15
N LEU A 85 -18.37 -7.95 0.37
CA LEU A 85 -17.10 -7.23 0.52
C LEU A 85 -17.28 -5.92 1.27
N ALA A 86 -18.24 -5.10 0.85
CA ALA A 86 -18.41 -3.72 1.33
C ALA A 86 -18.61 -3.65 2.85
N ILE A 87 -19.53 -4.46 3.41
CA ILE A 87 -19.90 -4.35 4.81
C ILE A 87 -18.75 -4.83 5.73
N PRO A 88 -18.21 -6.08 5.58
CA PRO A 88 -17.13 -6.52 6.45
C PRO A 88 -15.87 -5.69 6.28
N PHE A 89 -15.53 -5.25 5.06
CA PHE A 89 -14.36 -4.41 4.85
C PHE A 89 -14.47 -3.05 5.55
N THR A 90 -15.66 -2.41 5.49
CA THR A 90 -15.90 -1.15 6.20
C THR A 90 -15.80 -1.32 7.71
N ILE A 91 -16.28 -2.45 8.25
CA ILE A 91 -16.17 -2.75 9.70
C ILE A 91 -14.70 -2.89 10.10
N VAL A 92 -13.91 -3.65 9.35
CA VAL A 92 -12.48 -3.84 9.60
C VAL A 92 -11.72 -2.52 9.51
N ALA A 93 -11.98 -1.73 8.47
CA ALA A 93 -11.33 -0.44 8.25
C ALA A 93 -11.60 0.54 9.40
N ARG A 94 -12.84 0.59 9.91
CA ARG A 94 -13.20 1.40 11.09
C ARG A 94 -12.47 0.95 12.37
N LYS A 95 -12.22 -0.34 12.54
CA LYS A 95 -11.45 -0.86 13.71
C LYS A 95 -9.98 -0.44 13.67
N LEU A 96 -9.44 -0.16 12.49
CA LEU A 96 -8.06 0.31 12.28
C LEU A 96 -7.97 1.83 12.09
N ASP A 97 -9.11 2.55 12.11
CA ASP A 97 -9.20 3.98 11.83
C ASP A 97 -8.60 4.37 10.46
N VAL A 98 -8.94 3.58 9.43
CA VAL A 98 -8.50 3.79 8.04
C VAL A 98 -9.67 3.74 7.07
N TYR A 99 -9.45 4.17 5.82
CA TYR A 99 -10.44 4.04 4.76
C TYR A 99 -10.53 2.60 4.22
N PRO A 100 -11.71 2.11 3.82
CA PRO A 100 -11.89 0.77 3.25
C PRO A 100 -11.42 0.73 1.78
N TRP A 101 -10.14 0.92 1.56
CA TRP A 101 -9.45 0.82 0.29
C TRP A 101 -8.04 0.28 0.47
N LEU A 102 -7.40 -0.18 -0.63
CA LEU A 102 -6.03 -0.67 -0.58
C LEU A 102 -5.07 0.45 -0.16
N ASP A 103 -4.42 0.29 0.97
CA ASP A 103 -3.49 1.25 1.54
C ASP A 103 -2.03 0.75 1.50
N TYR A 104 -1.11 1.66 1.80
CA TYR A 104 0.32 1.38 1.82
C TYR A 104 0.75 0.61 3.08
N HIS A 105 0.17 0.93 4.25
CA HIS A 105 0.66 0.47 5.54
C HIS A 105 0.17 -0.94 5.88
N TYR A 106 -1.15 -1.15 5.95
CA TYR A 106 -1.74 -2.40 6.42
C TYR A 106 -1.89 -3.45 5.32
N ALA A 107 -2.16 -3.02 4.07
CA ALA A 107 -2.54 -3.96 3.03
C ALA A 107 -1.43 -4.28 2.06
N TYR A 108 -0.89 -3.28 1.32
CA TYR A 108 -0.11 -3.61 0.14
C TYR A 108 1.39 -3.75 0.39
N SER A 109 1.98 -2.89 1.22
CA SER A 109 3.43 -2.88 1.43
C SER A 109 3.84 -3.34 2.83
N LEU A 110 3.78 -2.44 3.84
CA LEU A 110 4.41 -2.70 5.14
C LEU A 110 3.74 -3.82 5.93
N GLY A 111 2.43 -4.02 5.78
CA GLY A 111 1.69 -5.11 6.40
C GLY A 111 1.67 -6.43 5.60
N ASN A 112 2.31 -6.48 4.41
CA ASN A 112 2.13 -7.57 3.45
C ASN A 112 3.38 -8.41 3.20
N TYR A 113 4.23 -8.60 4.19
CA TYR A 113 5.44 -9.40 4.01
C TYR A 113 5.49 -10.64 4.91
N VAL A 114 6.23 -11.63 4.43
CA VAL A 114 6.68 -12.78 5.21
C VAL A 114 8.17 -13.00 4.96
N LYS A 115 8.93 -13.41 6.00
CA LYS A 115 10.31 -13.83 5.83
C LYS A 115 10.38 -15.24 5.30
N LYS A 116 11.16 -15.49 4.24
CA LYS A 116 11.46 -16.83 3.73
C LYS A 116 12.30 -17.61 4.74
N ASP A 117 13.30 -16.96 5.30
CA ASP A 117 14.15 -17.47 6.38
C ASP A 117 14.04 -16.53 7.58
N LYS A 118 13.45 -17.03 8.67
CA LYS A 118 13.20 -16.25 9.90
C LYS A 118 14.47 -15.78 10.59
N SER A 119 15.60 -16.48 10.38
CA SER A 119 16.90 -16.17 10.98
C SER A 119 17.61 -15.00 10.29
N LYS A 120 17.24 -14.66 9.06
CA LYS A 120 17.84 -13.61 8.24
C LYS A 120 17.16 -12.25 8.45
N GLY A 121 17.81 -11.18 7.97
CA GLY A 121 17.36 -9.80 8.03
C GLY A 121 16.14 -9.52 7.13
N MET A 122 15.89 -8.21 6.96
CA MET A 122 14.76 -7.68 6.19
C MET A 122 15.16 -7.30 4.75
N ASP A 123 16.25 -7.86 4.24
CA ASP A 123 16.62 -7.65 2.84
C ASP A 123 15.54 -8.20 1.92
N TRP A 124 15.21 -7.48 0.85
CA TRP A 124 14.08 -7.80 -0.02
C TRP A 124 14.17 -9.22 -0.64
N GLU A 125 15.38 -9.74 -0.83
CA GLU A 125 15.61 -11.09 -1.32
C GLU A 125 15.09 -12.16 -0.36
N ASN A 126 15.14 -11.88 0.96
CA ASN A 126 14.63 -12.76 2.02
C ASN A 126 13.13 -12.60 2.28
N LEU A 127 12.48 -11.65 1.63
CA LEU A 127 11.06 -11.37 1.84
C LEU A 127 10.20 -11.94 0.71
N ASP A 128 8.97 -12.29 1.05
CA ASP A 128 7.89 -12.57 0.09
C ASP A 128 6.61 -11.85 0.53
N MET A 129 5.69 -11.69 -0.42
CA MET A 129 4.37 -11.10 -0.16
C MET A 129 3.43 -12.14 0.43
N ALA A 130 2.66 -11.75 1.45
CA ALA A 130 1.61 -12.59 2.02
C ALA A 130 0.40 -12.70 1.07
N VAL A 131 0.05 -11.63 0.36
CA VAL A 131 -1.03 -11.60 -0.65
C VAL A 131 -0.49 -10.89 -1.90
N LYS A 132 -0.86 -11.38 -3.09
CA LYS A 132 -0.33 -10.93 -4.39
C LYS A 132 -1.47 -10.70 -5.39
N PHE A 133 -1.26 -9.81 -6.36
CA PHE A 133 -2.12 -9.66 -7.53
C PHE A 133 -1.61 -10.47 -8.73
N SER A 134 -0.39 -10.19 -9.18
CA SER A 134 0.18 -10.91 -10.33
C SER A 134 0.84 -12.24 -9.96
N GLY A 135 1.41 -12.32 -8.76
CA GLY A 135 2.26 -13.44 -8.35
C GLY A 135 3.63 -13.46 -9.01
N MET A 136 3.94 -12.47 -9.84
CA MET A 136 5.21 -12.37 -10.57
C MET A 136 6.35 -11.83 -9.70
N PRO A 137 7.60 -12.22 -10.02
CA PRO A 137 8.77 -11.73 -9.27
C PRO A 137 8.90 -10.22 -9.21
N ASP A 138 8.47 -9.50 -10.25
CA ASP A 138 8.58 -8.05 -10.34
C ASP A 138 7.62 -7.32 -9.37
N GLU A 139 6.40 -7.83 -9.14
CA GLU A 139 5.51 -7.34 -8.10
C GLU A 139 6.14 -7.54 -6.71
N ARG A 140 6.62 -8.77 -6.43
CA ARG A 140 7.31 -9.08 -5.18
C ARG A 140 8.50 -8.15 -4.95
N GLY A 141 9.36 -8.01 -5.94
CA GLY A 141 10.56 -7.16 -5.85
C GLY A 141 10.21 -5.71 -5.58
N PHE A 142 9.23 -5.16 -6.31
CA PHE A 142 8.76 -3.79 -6.12
C PHE A 142 8.30 -3.53 -4.69
N ILE A 143 7.46 -4.41 -4.15
CA ILE A 143 6.88 -4.23 -2.82
C ILE A 143 7.85 -4.59 -1.70
N MET A 144 8.59 -5.68 -1.83
CA MET A 144 9.51 -6.11 -0.77
C MET A 144 10.70 -5.16 -0.61
N LEU A 145 11.11 -4.46 -1.66
CA LEU A 145 12.11 -3.41 -1.53
C LEU A 145 11.61 -2.20 -0.71
N HIS A 146 10.31 -1.87 -0.76
CA HIS A 146 9.75 -0.85 0.15
C HIS A 146 9.83 -1.30 1.61
N VAL A 147 9.57 -2.57 1.90
CA VAL A 147 9.73 -3.14 3.26
C VAL A 147 11.19 -3.13 3.70
N ASP A 148 12.11 -3.53 2.83
CA ASP A 148 13.56 -3.47 3.05
C ASP A 148 14.03 -2.05 3.41
N ILE A 149 13.64 -1.06 2.63
CA ILE A 149 13.96 0.36 2.88
C ILE A 149 13.48 0.78 4.27
N ASN A 150 12.29 0.36 4.67
CA ASN A 150 11.67 0.75 5.93
C ASN A 150 12.33 0.14 7.16
N GLN A 151 13.20 -0.87 7.05
CA GLN A 151 13.97 -1.36 8.20
C GLN A 151 14.88 -0.28 8.85
N TYR A 152 15.21 0.76 8.11
CA TYR A 152 16.03 1.88 8.59
C TYR A 152 15.22 3.04 9.19
N SER A 153 13.91 3.04 9.01
CA SER A 153 13.01 4.10 9.48
C SER A 153 13.04 4.33 10.99
N PRO A 154 13.17 3.31 11.86
CA PRO A 154 13.29 3.52 13.30
C PRO A 154 14.47 4.43 13.69
N ASN A 155 15.64 4.23 13.07
CA ASN A 155 16.80 5.08 13.33
C ASN A 155 16.64 6.50 12.75
N LEU A 156 15.98 6.62 11.60
CA LEU A 156 15.63 7.91 11.02
C LEU A 156 14.81 8.74 12.01
N ILE A 157 13.72 8.18 12.51
CA ILE A 157 12.78 8.82 13.44
C ILE A 157 13.46 9.07 14.80
N LYS A 158 14.23 8.11 15.30
CA LYS A 158 15.02 8.27 16.54
C LYS A 158 15.90 9.50 16.51
N GLY A 159 16.66 9.71 15.43
CA GLY A 159 17.51 10.88 15.30
C GLY A 159 16.73 12.21 15.30
N VAL A 160 15.53 12.24 14.68
CA VAL A 160 14.63 13.40 14.72
C VAL A 160 14.19 13.68 16.16
N PHE A 161 13.60 12.70 16.85
CA PHE A 161 13.09 12.86 18.22
C PHE A 161 14.20 13.29 19.18
N GLU A 162 15.33 12.61 19.18
CA GLU A 162 16.45 12.96 20.08
C GLU A 162 17.04 14.35 19.79
N THR A 163 16.94 14.82 18.56
CA THR A 163 17.32 16.21 18.21
C THR A 163 16.32 17.21 18.78
N LEU A 164 15.01 16.96 18.63
CA LEU A 164 13.97 17.82 19.16
C LEU A 164 14.01 17.91 20.69
N GLU A 165 14.23 16.80 21.40
CA GLU A 165 14.38 16.78 22.86
C GLU A 165 15.52 17.68 23.34
N ILE A 166 16.67 17.74 22.64
CA ILE A 166 17.77 18.66 22.99
C ILE A 166 17.33 20.11 22.78
N ILE A 167 16.66 20.40 21.67
CA ILE A 167 16.18 21.75 21.36
C ILE A 167 15.15 22.22 22.40
N GLU A 168 14.16 21.40 22.72
CA GLU A 168 13.12 21.70 23.71
C GLU A 168 13.68 21.88 25.13
N SER A 169 14.74 21.19 25.48
CA SER A 169 15.39 21.33 26.79
C SER A 169 16.22 22.62 26.96
N ASN A 170 16.27 23.48 25.94
CA ASN A 170 17.10 24.70 25.87
C ASN A 170 18.59 24.46 26.16
N ARG A 171 19.08 23.25 25.99
CA ARG A 171 20.49 22.86 26.15
C ARG A 171 21.16 22.79 24.77
N PHE A 172 21.25 23.92 24.11
CA PHE A 172 21.86 24.03 22.78
C PHE A 172 23.36 23.72 22.83
N GLU A 173 23.72 22.48 22.59
CA GLU A 173 25.09 22.07 22.33
C GLU A 173 25.17 21.55 20.89
N ASP A 174 25.83 22.29 20.01
CA ASP A 174 25.98 21.96 18.59
C ASP A 174 26.53 20.56 18.36
N THR A 175 27.46 20.13 19.19
CA THR A 175 28.06 18.79 19.11
C THR A 175 27.08 17.68 19.46
N LYS A 176 26.16 17.90 20.41
CA LYS A 176 25.10 16.92 20.74
C LYS A 176 24.06 16.86 19.66
N ILE A 177 23.60 18.02 19.20
CA ILE A 177 22.64 18.12 18.09
C ILE A 177 23.18 17.42 16.83
N SER A 178 24.44 17.72 16.45
CA SER A 178 25.08 17.11 15.29
C SER A 178 25.18 15.59 15.40
N LYS A 179 25.48 15.05 16.58
CA LYS A 179 25.50 13.59 16.81
C LYS A 179 24.13 12.95 16.62
N LYS A 180 23.03 13.62 17.02
CA LYS A 180 21.67 13.08 16.87
C LYS A 180 21.19 13.17 15.44
N ILE A 181 21.43 14.29 14.75
CA ILE A 181 21.15 14.43 13.32
C ILE A 181 21.93 13.38 12.51
N ALA A 182 23.18 13.05 12.91
CA ALA A 182 23.96 12.00 12.25
C ALA A 182 23.29 10.63 12.26
N ILE A 183 22.45 10.31 13.26
CA ILE A 183 21.68 9.06 13.30
C ILE A 183 20.69 9.04 12.12
N SER A 184 19.89 10.12 11.96
CA SER A 184 18.93 10.26 10.84
C SER A 184 19.66 10.29 9.48
N TYR A 185 20.78 11.01 9.39
CA TYR A 185 21.56 11.09 8.16
C TYR A 185 22.09 9.72 7.72
N ASN A 186 22.63 8.92 8.66
CA ASN A 186 23.11 7.57 8.34
C ASN A 186 21.97 6.63 7.95
N ALA A 187 20.83 6.72 8.61
CA ALA A 187 19.64 5.98 8.22
C ALA A 187 19.18 6.36 6.79
N MET A 188 19.16 7.66 6.46
CA MET A 188 18.82 8.15 5.12
C MET A 188 19.83 7.67 4.06
N LYS A 189 21.12 7.60 4.37
CA LYS A 189 22.12 7.02 3.45
C LYS A 189 21.83 5.56 3.16
N ASN A 190 21.48 4.77 4.17
CA ASN A 190 21.12 3.36 4.00
C ASN A 190 19.84 3.22 3.15
N ILE A 191 18.79 3.97 3.46
CA ILE A 191 17.55 4.04 2.67
C ILE A 191 17.88 4.34 1.20
N ASN A 192 18.67 5.37 0.93
CA ASN A 192 19.02 5.76 -0.42
C ASN A 192 19.88 4.72 -1.16
N SER A 193 20.76 4.03 -0.44
CA SER A 193 21.53 2.92 -1.00
C SER A 193 20.64 1.75 -1.42
N ARG A 194 19.71 1.33 -0.57
CA ARG A 194 18.75 0.25 -0.89
C ARG A 194 17.80 0.64 -2.02
N ARG A 195 17.29 1.88 -2.02
CA ARG A 195 16.41 2.39 -3.07
C ARG A 195 17.01 2.27 -4.49
N LYS A 196 18.31 2.32 -4.62
CA LYS A 196 18.99 2.16 -5.92
C LYS A 196 18.81 0.78 -6.54
N LEU A 197 18.44 -0.22 -5.73
CA LEU A 197 18.19 -1.60 -6.19
C LEU A 197 16.80 -1.76 -6.85
N MET A 198 16.00 -0.70 -6.95
CA MET A 198 14.62 -0.81 -7.44
C MET A 198 14.52 -1.51 -8.79
N TRP A 199 15.39 -1.18 -9.74
CA TRP A 199 15.35 -1.75 -11.09
C TRP A 199 16.01 -3.13 -11.19
N GLU A 200 16.74 -3.55 -10.16
CA GLU A 200 17.20 -4.92 -9.98
C GLU A 200 16.08 -5.80 -9.41
N ALA A 201 15.38 -5.28 -8.39
CA ALA A 201 14.29 -5.97 -7.72
C ALA A 201 13.03 -6.08 -8.60
N SER A 202 12.75 -5.07 -9.44
CA SER A 202 11.55 -5.00 -10.27
C SER A 202 11.84 -4.35 -11.62
N ARG A 203 11.64 -5.11 -12.70
CA ARG A 203 11.85 -4.62 -14.06
C ARG A 203 10.70 -3.69 -14.46
N TRP A 204 11.02 -2.46 -14.84
CA TRP A 204 10.04 -1.43 -15.19
C TRP A 204 9.02 -1.86 -16.25
N LYS A 205 9.42 -2.70 -17.22
CA LYS A 205 8.55 -3.19 -18.31
C LYS A 205 7.40 -4.07 -17.85
N ASN A 206 7.54 -4.72 -16.69
CA ASN A 206 6.52 -5.62 -16.11
C ASN A 206 5.67 -4.90 -15.03
N TYR A 207 5.92 -3.63 -14.79
CA TYR A 207 5.20 -2.85 -13.77
C TYR A 207 3.68 -2.80 -14.02
N ASN A 208 3.26 -2.78 -15.27
CA ASN A 208 1.84 -2.73 -15.63
C ASN A 208 1.08 -4.02 -15.32
N ASP A 209 1.76 -5.16 -15.07
CA ASP A 209 1.11 -6.43 -14.74
C ASP A 209 0.32 -6.39 -13.42
N PHE A 210 0.69 -5.49 -12.51
CA PHE A 210 0.01 -5.30 -11.23
C PHE A 210 -0.41 -3.84 -10.96
N ARG A 211 0.08 -2.87 -11.75
CA ARG A 211 -0.15 -1.44 -11.52
C ARG A 211 -1.62 -1.06 -11.46
N VAL A 212 -2.45 -1.68 -12.28
CA VAL A 212 -3.89 -1.39 -12.32
C VAL A 212 -4.54 -1.65 -10.95
N PHE A 213 -4.21 -2.77 -10.31
CA PHE A 213 -4.82 -3.18 -9.05
C PHE A 213 -4.44 -2.31 -7.83
N ILE A 214 -3.44 -1.44 -7.97
CA ILE A 214 -3.03 -0.51 -6.91
C ILE A 214 -3.50 0.93 -7.14
N MET A 215 -4.36 1.16 -8.13
CA MET A 215 -4.91 2.48 -8.41
C MET A 215 -5.87 2.94 -7.32
N GLY A 216 -5.82 4.25 -7.03
CA GLY A 216 -6.87 4.92 -6.27
C GLY A 216 -8.07 5.26 -7.14
N ILE A 217 -9.16 5.57 -6.48
CA ILE A 217 -10.40 6.04 -7.12
C ILE A 217 -10.27 7.51 -7.48
N LYS A 218 -9.82 8.33 -6.51
CA LYS A 218 -9.71 9.78 -6.66
C LYS A 218 -8.73 10.16 -7.76
N GLY A 219 -9.21 10.95 -8.71
CA GLY A 219 -8.43 11.41 -9.86
C GLY A 219 -8.40 10.46 -11.06
N ASN A 220 -9.09 9.32 -11.00
CA ASN A 220 -9.21 8.34 -12.09
C ASN A 220 -10.66 8.26 -12.62
N ASN A 221 -11.26 9.41 -12.93
CA ASN A 221 -12.66 9.51 -13.35
C ASN A 221 -12.96 8.78 -14.67
N GLU A 222 -11.95 8.60 -15.53
CA GLU A 222 -12.09 7.78 -16.74
C GLU A 222 -12.40 6.31 -16.43
N ILE A 223 -11.91 5.81 -15.29
CA ILE A 223 -12.09 4.43 -14.83
C ILE A 223 -13.29 4.34 -13.88
N PHE A 224 -13.44 5.28 -12.93
CA PHE A 224 -14.37 5.19 -11.81
C PHE A 224 -15.57 6.15 -11.88
N ASN A 225 -15.74 6.91 -12.97
CA ASN A 225 -16.78 7.95 -13.05
C ASN A 225 -16.75 8.91 -11.85
N GLU A 226 -17.80 8.90 -11.02
CA GLU A 226 -17.91 9.71 -9.80
C GLU A 226 -17.35 9.04 -8.53
N GLY A 227 -16.96 7.75 -8.62
CA GLY A 227 -16.44 6.99 -7.48
C GLY A 227 -17.00 5.58 -7.40
N VAL A 228 -16.84 4.91 -6.25
CA VAL A 228 -17.39 3.59 -5.98
C VAL A 228 -18.42 3.63 -4.87
N TYR A 229 -19.47 2.82 -5.00
CA TYR A 229 -20.55 2.66 -4.04
C TYR A 229 -20.31 1.39 -3.21
N PHE A 230 -20.42 1.49 -1.90
CA PHE A 230 -20.31 0.37 -0.96
C PHE A 230 -21.71 -0.13 -0.63
N GLN A 231 -22.15 -1.19 -1.31
CA GLN A 231 -23.52 -1.71 -1.20
C GLN A 231 -23.83 -2.16 0.24
N GLY A 232 -24.89 -1.57 0.82
CA GLY A 232 -25.31 -1.88 2.20
C GLY A 232 -24.56 -1.12 3.29
N VAL A 233 -23.67 -0.21 2.92
CA VAL A 233 -22.98 0.71 3.85
C VAL A 233 -23.66 2.08 3.78
N ASP A 234 -23.68 2.70 2.60
CA ASP A 234 -24.34 3.97 2.34
C ASP A 234 -24.78 4.10 0.86
N LYS A 235 -25.19 5.30 0.46
CA LYS A 235 -25.69 5.59 -0.90
C LYS A 235 -24.86 6.62 -1.65
N VAL A 236 -23.68 7.00 -1.12
CA VAL A 236 -22.81 8.00 -1.74
C VAL A 236 -21.62 7.36 -2.42
N PRO A 237 -21.12 7.93 -3.54
CA PRO A 237 -19.90 7.46 -4.16
C PRO A 237 -18.69 7.89 -3.35
N HIS A 238 -17.77 6.96 -3.14
CA HIS A 238 -16.51 7.22 -2.42
C HIS A 238 -15.35 7.38 -3.38
N GLN A 239 -14.49 8.34 -3.09
CA GLN A 239 -13.28 8.63 -3.87
C GLN A 239 -12.03 8.52 -2.96
N TYR A 240 -11.62 7.30 -2.66
CA TYR A 240 -10.42 7.06 -1.88
C TYR A 240 -9.17 7.18 -2.75
N ARG A 241 -8.07 7.63 -2.16
CA ARG A 241 -6.76 7.59 -2.79
C ARG A 241 -6.22 6.16 -2.77
N GLY A 242 -5.46 5.80 -3.80
CA GLY A 242 -4.73 4.54 -3.85
C GLY A 242 -3.48 4.56 -2.98
N GLN A 243 -2.90 3.39 -2.84
CA GLN A 243 -1.64 3.23 -2.14
C GLN A 243 -0.49 3.90 -2.90
N THR A 244 0.42 4.50 -2.16
CA THR A 244 1.65 5.08 -2.69
C THR A 244 2.69 5.19 -1.57
N GLY A 245 3.97 4.99 -1.90
CA GLY A 245 5.06 5.23 -0.95
C GLY A 245 5.13 6.67 -0.40
N ALA A 246 4.48 7.64 -1.08
CA ALA A 246 4.36 9.00 -0.56
C ALA A 246 3.47 9.12 0.71
N GLN A 247 2.69 8.08 1.01
CA GLN A 247 1.90 7.97 2.24
C GLN A 247 2.72 7.41 3.42
N ASP A 248 3.96 6.99 3.19
CA ASP A 248 4.85 6.57 4.27
C ASP A 248 5.15 7.77 5.19
N ASN A 249 4.83 7.64 6.47
CA ASN A 249 4.93 8.71 7.45
C ASN A 249 6.35 9.27 7.61
N ILE A 250 7.39 8.52 7.22
CA ILE A 250 8.77 9.01 7.27
C ILE A 250 9.00 10.18 6.30
N ILE A 251 8.31 10.20 5.16
CA ILE A 251 8.48 11.24 4.15
C ILE A 251 8.00 12.60 4.66
N PRO A 252 6.72 12.78 5.08
CA PRO A 252 6.27 14.06 5.62
C PRO A 252 7.02 14.44 6.91
N THR A 253 7.41 13.48 7.76
CA THR A 253 8.21 13.76 8.95
C THR A 253 9.54 14.38 8.58
N MET A 254 10.25 13.84 7.61
CA MET A 254 11.54 14.36 7.16
C MET A 254 11.40 15.68 6.41
N ASP A 255 10.37 15.84 5.61
CA ASP A 255 10.09 17.09 4.90
C ASP A 255 9.84 18.26 5.88
N ILE A 256 9.08 18.01 6.96
CA ILE A 256 8.82 19.00 8.01
C ILE A 256 10.09 19.27 8.80
N PHE A 257 10.77 18.22 9.29
CA PHE A 257 11.97 18.35 10.10
C PHE A 257 13.11 19.09 9.39
N SER A 258 13.32 18.81 8.10
CA SER A 258 14.34 19.48 7.29
C SER A 258 13.91 20.87 6.80
N GLY A 259 12.65 21.25 6.93
CA GLY A 259 12.09 22.50 6.41
C GLY A 259 12.01 22.60 4.89
N VAL A 260 12.27 21.48 4.17
CA VAL A 260 12.31 21.47 2.69
C VAL A 260 10.98 21.88 2.06
N ILE A 261 9.88 21.70 2.77
CA ILE A 261 8.54 22.15 2.32
C ILE A 261 8.46 23.64 2.05
N ASN A 262 9.27 24.46 2.74
CA ASN A 262 9.32 25.90 2.56
C ASN A 262 9.94 26.33 1.22
N PHE A 263 10.63 25.41 0.57
CA PHE A 263 11.32 25.61 -0.70
C PHE A 263 10.61 24.94 -1.88
N TYR A 264 9.47 24.32 -1.65
CA TYR A 264 8.71 23.66 -2.72
C TYR A 264 8.19 24.70 -3.72
N PRO A 265 8.40 24.48 -5.02
CA PRO A 265 7.82 25.36 -6.03
C PRO A 265 6.30 25.28 -6.02
N THR A 266 5.63 26.42 -6.20
CA THR A 266 4.16 26.47 -6.28
C THR A 266 3.71 26.03 -7.66
N ASN A 267 3.41 24.73 -7.82
CA ASN A 267 2.90 24.15 -9.05
C ASN A 267 1.90 23.01 -8.77
N LYS A 268 1.27 22.49 -9.83
CA LYS A 268 0.25 21.44 -9.71
C LYS A 268 0.80 20.14 -9.10
N LEU A 269 2.06 19.79 -9.39
CA LEU A 269 2.68 18.58 -8.86
C LEU A 269 2.92 18.67 -7.35
N THR A 270 3.49 19.77 -6.88
CA THR A 270 3.74 19.96 -5.44
C THR A 270 2.44 20.05 -4.65
N LYS A 271 1.40 20.73 -5.19
CA LYS A 271 0.07 20.71 -4.60
C LYS A 271 -0.50 19.28 -4.50
N TYR A 272 -0.38 18.50 -5.57
CA TYR A 272 -0.81 17.10 -5.57
C TYR A 272 -0.06 16.26 -4.52
N LEU A 273 1.27 16.44 -4.39
CA LEU A 273 2.08 15.72 -3.40
C LEU A 273 1.70 16.11 -1.95
N VAL A 274 1.42 17.38 -1.69
CA VAL A 274 0.92 17.85 -0.38
C VAL A 274 -0.46 17.25 -0.10
N ASP A 275 -1.35 17.23 -1.08
CA ASP A 275 -2.68 16.63 -0.96
C ASP A 275 -2.66 15.10 -0.74
N LEU A 276 -1.58 14.40 -1.12
CA LEU A 276 -1.42 12.95 -0.92
C LEU A 276 -1.03 12.59 0.52
N ARG A 277 -0.46 13.50 1.25
CA ARG A 277 0.09 13.35 2.60
C ARG A 277 -0.90 13.81 3.64
#